data_7a3c854220216d2aef4d74d37227fc79
#
_entry.id   7a3c854220216d2aef4d74d37227fc79
#
_cell.length_a   1.000
_cell.length_b   1.000
_cell.length_c   1.000
_cell.angle_alpha   90.00
_cell.angle_beta   90.00
_cell.angle_gamma   90.00
#
_symmetry.space_group_name_H-M   'P 1'
#
loop_
_entity.id
_entity.type
_entity.pdbx_description
1 polymer ?
#
loop_
_entity_poly.entity_id
_entity_poly.type
_entity_poly.pdbx_seq_one_letter_code
_entity_poly.pdbx_strand_id
1 'polypeptide(L)'
;MTRKKRRLVLIGSALTVLAVAVALVLTALKDSIVFFNSPTDVAEKHIVTGTRIRLGGLVKEGSVQRGDNMQVRFDVTDGKNTIRVAYQGLLPDLFREGQGVVTEGALDGAGMFKADSVLAKHDEKYMPREVADALKKQGHWKDDGGSGDKSAATEPQGRTQ
;
A
#
# COMPACT_ATOMS: atom_id res chain seq x y z
N MET A 1 10.82 -46.76 -34.66
CA MET A 1 10.03 -45.49 -34.65
C MET A 1 10.32 -44.73 -35.93
N THR A 2 9.27 -44.38 -36.69
CA THR A 2 9.43 -43.56 -37.89
C THR A 2 9.88 -42.14 -37.57
N ARG A 3 10.71 -41.54 -38.41
CA ARG A 3 11.23 -40.17 -38.23
C ARG A 3 10.13 -39.14 -37.93
N LYS A 4 8.92 -39.34 -38.48
CA LYS A 4 7.73 -38.51 -38.22
C LYS A 4 7.25 -38.64 -36.76
N LYS A 5 7.16 -39.87 -36.24
CA LYS A 5 6.74 -40.08 -34.82
C LYS A 5 7.72 -39.48 -33.85
N ARG A 6 9.03 -39.56 -34.09
CA ARG A 6 10.05 -38.95 -33.24
C ARG A 6 9.94 -37.42 -33.21
N ARG A 7 9.68 -36.78 -34.35
CA ARG A 7 9.46 -35.33 -34.44
C ARG A 7 8.20 -34.90 -33.70
N LEU A 8 7.10 -35.63 -33.83
CA LEU A 8 5.86 -35.35 -33.10
C LEU A 8 6.03 -35.46 -31.58
N VAL A 9 6.75 -36.49 -31.12
CA VAL A 9 7.05 -36.65 -29.69
C VAL A 9 7.91 -35.50 -29.20
N LEU A 10 8.94 -35.09 -29.94
CA LEU A 10 9.79 -33.98 -29.57
C LEU A 10 9.02 -32.63 -29.52
N ILE A 11 8.17 -32.38 -30.50
CA ILE A 11 7.33 -31.18 -30.50
C ILE A 11 6.33 -31.22 -29.35
N GLY A 12 5.68 -32.36 -29.11
CA GLY A 12 4.73 -32.53 -28.01
C GLY A 12 5.38 -32.33 -26.65
N SER A 13 6.59 -32.92 -26.43
CA SER A 13 7.31 -32.70 -25.18
C SER A 13 7.75 -31.25 -24.99
N ALA A 14 8.21 -30.58 -26.05
CA ALA A 14 8.59 -29.17 -25.99
C ALA A 14 7.39 -28.27 -25.64
N LEU A 15 6.23 -28.53 -26.28
CA LEU A 15 4.99 -27.81 -25.98
C LEU A 15 4.51 -28.04 -24.53
N THR A 16 4.64 -29.26 -24.02
CA THR A 16 4.27 -29.57 -22.64
C THR A 16 5.17 -28.83 -21.65
N VAL A 17 6.49 -28.85 -21.87
CA VAL A 17 7.44 -28.09 -21.02
C VAL A 17 7.15 -26.59 -21.08
N LEU A 18 6.86 -26.05 -22.26
CA LEU A 18 6.49 -24.66 -22.42
C LEU A 18 5.19 -24.31 -21.67
N ALA A 19 4.16 -25.16 -21.80
CA ALA A 19 2.90 -24.96 -21.09
C ALA A 19 3.07 -24.97 -19.57
N VAL A 20 3.88 -25.90 -19.03
CA VAL A 20 4.21 -25.96 -17.60
C VAL A 20 4.97 -24.71 -17.17
N ALA A 21 5.97 -24.28 -17.94
CA ALA A 21 6.72 -23.08 -17.65
C ALA A 21 5.83 -21.83 -17.62
N VAL A 22 4.94 -21.66 -18.59
CA VAL A 22 3.97 -20.56 -18.64
C VAL A 22 3.01 -20.63 -17.43
N ALA A 23 2.51 -21.80 -17.09
CA ALA A 23 1.64 -21.97 -15.91
C ALA A 23 2.36 -21.58 -14.61
N LEU A 24 3.62 -21.96 -14.44
CA LEU A 24 4.43 -21.58 -13.26
C LEU A 24 4.68 -20.07 -13.23
N VAL A 25 4.99 -19.43 -14.34
CA VAL A 25 5.16 -17.98 -14.43
C VAL A 25 3.85 -17.27 -14.08
N LEU A 26 2.72 -17.69 -14.65
CA LEU A 26 1.42 -17.08 -14.36
C LEU A 26 1.01 -17.25 -12.88
N THR A 27 1.32 -18.38 -12.25
CA THR A 27 1.06 -18.56 -10.81
C THR A 27 1.96 -17.69 -9.96
N ALA A 28 3.23 -17.57 -10.31
CA ALA A 28 4.17 -16.69 -9.60
C ALA A 28 3.81 -15.20 -9.72
N LEU A 29 3.27 -14.78 -10.88
CA LEU A 29 2.86 -13.39 -11.08
C LEU A 29 1.56 -13.02 -10.38
N LYS A 30 0.68 -13.97 -10.08
CA LYS A 30 -0.60 -13.69 -9.39
C LYS A 30 -0.41 -13.02 -8.04
N ASP A 31 0.66 -13.34 -7.33
CA ASP A 31 0.95 -12.79 -6.00
C ASP A 31 1.68 -11.43 -6.06
N SER A 32 2.05 -10.95 -7.25
CA SER A 32 2.84 -9.73 -7.41
C SER A 32 2.00 -8.45 -7.54
N ILE A 33 0.71 -8.55 -7.86
CA ILE A 33 -0.17 -7.38 -8.02
C ILE A 33 -0.91 -7.12 -6.71
N VAL A 34 -0.34 -6.28 -5.87
CA VAL A 34 -0.94 -5.88 -4.60
C VAL A 34 -1.63 -4.54 -4.78
N PHE A 35 -2.96 -4.53 -4.76
CA PHE A 35 -3.75 -3.32 -4.90
C PHE A 35 -3.73 -2.49 -3.61
N PHE A 36 -3.59 -1.16 -3.78
CA PHE A 36 -3.72 -0.21 -2.68
C PHE A 36 -5.20 -0.03 -2.32
N ASN A 37 -5.50 -0.08 -1.03
CA ASN A 37 -6.83 0.16 -0.50
C ASN A 37 -6.73 1.01 0.78
N SER A 38 -7.68 1.93 0.94
CA SER A 38 -7.91 2.61 2.21
C SER A 38 -8.79 1.76 3.13
N PRO A 39 -8.87 2.06 4.44
CA PRO A 39 -9.83 1.43 5.34
C PRO A 39 -11.27 1.48 4.83
N THR A 40 -11.68 2.58 4.22
CA THR A 40 -13.01 2.72 3.60
C THR A 40 -13.17 1.81 2.38
N ASP A 41 -12.16 1.73 1.51
CA ASP A 41 -12.21 0.81 0.37
C ASP A 41 -12.38 -0.66 0.79
N VAL A 42 -11.69 -1.05 1.85
CA VAL A 42 -11.80 -2.41 2.40
C VAL A 42 -13.23 -2.69 2.89
N ALA A 43 -13.85 -1.72 3.56
CA ALA A 43 -15.22 -1.85 4.06
C ALA A 43 -16.26 -1.87 2.92
N GLU A 44 -16.08 -1.02 1.90
CA GLU A 44 -17.04 -0.87 0.80
C GLU A 44 -16.92 -1.98 -0.26
N LYS A 45 -15.71 -2.41 -0.58
CA LYS A 45 -15.43 -3.43 -1.62
C LYS A 45 -15.61 -4.86 -1.14
N HIS A 46 -15.90 -5.08 0.14
CA HIS A 46 -16.05 -6.42 0.75
C HIS A 46 -14.91 -7.36 0.35
N ILE A 47 -13.67 -6.90 0.55
CA ILE A 47 -12.47 -7.63 0.14
C ILE A 47 -12.47 -9.03 0.76
N VAL A 48 -12.28 -10.04 -0.09
CA VAL A 48 -12.29 -11.43 0.33
C VAL A 48 -11.15 -11.70 1.30
N THR A 49 -11.46 -12.37 2.41
CA THR A 49 -10.47 -12.83 3.40
C THR A 49 -9.34 -13.59 2.74
N GLY A 50 -8.10 -13.31 3.15
CA GLY A 50 -6.91 -13.93 2.58
C GLY A 50 -6.36 -13.24 1.32
N THR A 51 -7.07 -12.28 0.74
CA THR A 51 -6.54 -11.49 -0.39
C THR A 51 -5.43 -10.57 0.10
N ARG A 52 -4.27 -10.63 -0.56
CA ARG A 52 -3.16 -9.71 -0.27
C ARG A 52 -3.45 -8.33 -0.83
N ILE A 53 -3.37 -7.33 0.02
CA ILE A 53 -3.58 -5.93 -0.33
C ILE A 53 -2.55 -5.04 0.36
N ARG A 54 -2.40 -3.83 -0.15
CA ARG A 54 -1.72 -2.72 0.54
C ARG A 54 -2.77 -1.88 1.23
N LEU A 55 -2.73 -1.88 2.54
CA LEU A 55 -3.58 -1.02 3.36
C LEU A 55 -2.81 0.25 3.70
N GLY A 56 -3.32 1.39 3.28
CA GLY A 56 -2.73 2.70 3.59
C GLY A 56 -3.68 3.60 4.35
N GLY A 57 -3.13 4.36 5.27
CA GLY A 57 -3.88 5.30 6.10
C GLY A 57 -2.99 5.95 7.13
N LEU A 58 -3.60 6.61 8.11
CA LEU A 58 -2.93 7.20 9.27
C LEU A 58 -2.96 6.22 10.43
N VAL A 59 -1.89 6.14 11.20
CA VAL A 59 -1.90 5.42 12.48
C VAL A 59 -2.74 6.22 13.45
N LYS A 60 -3.81 5.62 13.96
CA LYS A 60 -4.70 6.28 14.92
C LYS A 60 -3.96 6.54 16.23
N GLU A 61 -4.11 7.74 16.78
CA GLU A 61 -3.52 8.13 18.06
C GLU A 61 -4.04 7.27 19.22
N GLY A 62 -3.17 6.87 20.15
CA GLY A 62 -3.50 6.02 21.27
C GLY A 62 -3.81 4.57 20.93
N SER A 63 -3.57 4.13 19.68
CA SER A 63 -3.91 2.78 19.24
C SER A 63 -2.77 1.78 19.26
N VAL A 64 -1.53 2.27 19.39
CA VAL A 64 -0.34 1.41 19.29
C VAL A 64 -0.15 0.62 20.59
N GLN A 65 -0.27 -0.69 20.48
CA GLN A 65 -0.06 -1.65 21.56
C GLN A 65 1.14 -2.53 21.20
N ARG A 66 2.17 -2.50 22.02
CA ARG A 66 3.34 -3.36 21.90
C ARG A 66 3.18 -4.53 22.85
N GLY A 67 3.20 -5.73 22.32
CA GLY A 67 3.15 -6.99 23.06
C GLY A 67 4.50 -7.68 23.10
N ASP A 68 4.51 -8.88 23.66
CA ASP A 68 5.69 -9.75 23.70
C ASP A 68 6.06 -10.26 22.30
N ASN A 69 7.29 -10.72 22.10
CA ASN A 69 7.78 -11.30 20.84
C ASN A 69 7.68 -10.37 19.63
N MET A 70 7.95 -9.07 19.79
CA MET A 70 7.89 -8.06 18.72
C MET A 70 6.50 -7.99 18.03
N GLN A 71 5.46 -8.41 18.70
CA GLN A 71 4.09 -8.21 18.22
C GLN A 71 3.66 -6.77 18.48
N VAL A 72 3.17 -6.11 17.45
CA VAL A 72 2.59 -4.78 17.56
C VAL A 72 1.20 -4.80 16.94
N ARG A 73 0.25 -4.20 17.64
CA ARG A 73 -1.09 -3.95 17.14
C ARG A 73 -1.32 -2.45 17.10
N PHE A 74 -1.91 -1.98 16.03
CA PHE A 74 -2.28 -0.58 15.86
C PHE A 74 -3.47 -0.46 14.93
N ASP A 75 -4.15 0.65 14.99
CA ASP A 75 -5.29 0.92 14.15
C ASP A 75 -4.88 1.88 13.02
N VAL A 76 -5.25 1.52 11.78
CA VAL A 76 -5.06 2.37 10.58
C VAL A 76 -6.39 2.96 10.20
N THR A 77 -6.44 4.28 10.05
CA THR A 77 -7.65 5.03 9.74
C THR A 77 -7.46 5.94 8.52
N ASP A 78 -8.54 6.19 7.80
CA ASP A 78 -8.63 7.22 6.76
C ASP A 78 -9.56 8.38 7.18
N GLY A 79 -9.89 8.45 8.47
CA GLY A 79 -10.81 9.44 9.03
C GLY A 79 -12.27 8.99 9.06
N LYS A 80 -12.69 8.08 8.20
CA LYS A 80 -14.06 7.54 8.13
C LYS A 80 -14.14 6.14 8.72
N ASN A 81 -13.24 5.27 8.31
CA ASN A 81 -13.16 3.88 8.77
C ASN A 81 -11.81 3.59 9.44
N THR A 82 -11.79 2.54 10.23
CA THR A 82 -10.60 2.10 10.96
C THR A 82 -10.45 0.60 10.85
N ILE A 83 -9.23 0.13 10.58
CA ILE A 83 -8.91 -1.30 10.53
C ILE A 83 -7.80 -1.58 11.51
N ARG A 84 -7.99 -2.60 12.35
CA ARG A 84 -6.96 -3.09 13.25
C ARG A 84 -5.92 -3.89 12.51
N VAL A 85 -4.66 -3.53 12.68
CA VAL A 85 -3.50 -4.17 12.07
C VAL A 85 -2.72 -4.90 13.17
N ALA A 86 -2.37 -6.14 12.90
CA ALA A 86 -1.43 -6.92 13.68
C ALA A 86 -0.16 -7.14 12.85
N TYR A 87 0.97 -6.75 13.40
CA TYR A 87 2.29 -6.90 12.79
C TYR A 87 3.24 -7.60 13.73
N GLN A 88 4.08 -8.47 13.20
CA GLN A 88 5.14 -9.14 13.96
C GLN A 88 6.48 -8.85 13.29
N GLY A 89 7.29 -8.04 13.95
CA GLY A 89 8.60 -7.64 13.45
C GLY A 89 9.07 -6.30 14.03
N LEU A 90 10.21 -5.83 13.52
CA LEU A 90 10.73 -4.51 13.86
C LEU A 90 9.97 -3.45 13.08
N LEU A 91 9.39 -2.50 13.80
CA LEU A 91 8.79 -1.32 13.18
C LEU A 91 9.89 -0.39 12.64
N PRO A 92 9.63 0.31 11.52
CA PRO A 92 10.52 1.37 11.07
C PRO A 92 10.73 2.44 12.16
N ASP A 93 11.93 3.04 12.22
CA ASP A 93 12.27 4.09 13.19
C ASP A 93 11.33 5.30 13.13
N LEU A 94 10.71 5.51 11.98
CA LEU A 94 9.80 6.60 11.68
C LEU A 94 8.33 6.26 11.98
N PHE A 95 8.05 5.06 12.45
CA PHE A 95 6.67 4.67 12.78
C PHE A 95 6.23 5.40 14.06
N ARG A 96 5.23 6.26 13.93
CA ARG A 96 4.59 7.00 15.02
C ARG A 96 3.08 7.08 14.82
N GLU A 97 2.38 7.34 15.90
CA GLU A 97 0.96 7.68 15.86
C GLU A 97 0.73 8.99 15.10
N GLY A 98 -0.39 9.10 14.40
CA GLY A 98 -0.70 10.24 13.52
C GLY A 98 0.01 10.23 12.17
N GLN A 99 0.94 9.30 11.94
CA GLN A 99 1.74 9.25 10.73
C GLN A 99 1.10 8.38 9.64
N GLY A 100 1.34 8.74 8.38
CA GLY A 100 0.96 7.95 7.22
C GLY A 100 1.78 6.66 7.12
N VAL A 101 1.09 5.54 7.04
CA VAL A 101 1.69 4.22 6.86
C VAL A 101 1.07 3.48 5.70
N VAL A 102 1.86 2.62 5.08
CA VAL A 102 1.40 1.62 4.12
C VAL A 102 1.83 0.26 4.64
N THR A 103 0.88 -0.63 4.83
CA THR A 103 1.11 -2.00 5.28
C THR A 103 0.72 -2.98 4.19
N GLU A 104 1.54 -4.00 3.96
CA GLU A 104 1.21 -5.12 3.08
C GLU A 104 0.83 -6.34 3.91
N GLY A 105 -0.22 -7.03 3.48
CA GLY A 105 -0.71 -8.21 4.18
C GLY A 105 -2.07 -8.66 3.68
N ALA A 106 -2.78 -9.37 4.53
CA ALA A 106 -4.12 -9.89 4.21
C ALA A 106 -5.09 -9.72 5.39
N LEU A 107 -6.38 -9.56 5.08
CA LEU A 107 -7.44 -9.63 6.08
C LEU A 107 -7.63 -11.06 6.56
N ASP A 108 -7.76 -11.24 7.87
CA ASP A 108 -8.21 -12.51 8.43
C ASP A 108 -9.75 -12.58 8.53
N GLY A 109 -10.27 -13.77 8.88
CA GLY A 109 -11.71 -13.99 9.00
C GLY A 109 -12.39 -13.21 10.13
N ALA A 110 -11.63 -12.59 11.02
CA ALA A 110 -12.11 -11.75 12.12
C ALA A 110 -12.12 -10.25 11.78
N GLY A 111 -11.76 -9.88 10.55
CA GLY A 111 -11.65 -8.48 10.12
C GLY A 111 -10.40 -7.76 10.60
N MET A 112 -9.42 -8.50 11.12
CA MET A 112 -8.10 -7.97 11.49
C MET A 112 -7.16 -8.10 10.30
N PHE A 113 -6.37 -7.07 10.05
CA PHE A 113 -5.37 -7.08 8.99
C PHE A 113 -4.04 -7.61 9.54
N LYS A 114 -3.60 -8.76 9.02
CA LYS A 114 -2.27 -9.32 9.32
C LYS A 114 -1.27 -8.72 8.35
N ALA A 115 -0.41 -7.86 8.86
CA ALA A 115 0.64 -7.22 8.08
C ALA A 115 1.91 -8.07 8.06
N ASP A 116 2.47 -8.26 6.86
CA ASP A 116 3.77 -8.88 6.64
C ASP A 116 4.88 -7.82 6.60
N SER A 117 4.52 -6.59 6.17
CA SER A 117 5.44 -5.46 6.16
C SER A 117 4.73 -4.16 6.52
N VAL A 118 5.48 -3.24 7.11
CA VAL A 118 5.03 -1.88 7.47
C VAL A 118 6.04 -0.88 6.93
N LEU A 119 5.58 0.05 6.10
CA LEU A 119 6.36 1.18 5.61
C LEU A 119 5.80 2.45 6.23
N ALA A 120 6.65 3.18 6.96
CA ALA A 120 6.38 4.55 7.37
C ALA A 120 7.24 5.49 6.52
N LYS A 121 6.68 6.59 6.02
CA LYS A 121 7.43 7.54 5.19
C LYS A 121 8.05 8.65 6.02
N HIS A 122 9.16 9.18 5.53
CA HIS A 122 10.11 10.07 6.22
C HIS A 122 9.57 11.46 6.56
N ASP A 123 8.39 11.83 6.11
CA ASP A 123 7.90 13.21 6.24
C ASP A 123 6.59 13.23 7.04
N GLU A 124 6.60 13.90 8.18
CA GLU A 124 5.39 14.17 8.98
C GLU A 124 4.33 14.95 8.18
N LYS A 125 4.73 15.55 7.05
CA LYS A 125 3.87 16.25 6.09
C LYS A 125 3.64 15.48 4.78
N TYR A 126 4.33 14.35 4.58
CA TYR A 126 4.17 13.58 3.34
C TYR A 126 3.06 12.55 3.48
N MET A 127 1.91 12.89 2.96
CA MET A 127 0.84 11.93 2.75
C MET A 127 1.02 11.28 1.37
N PRO A 128 1.04 9.94 1.25
CA PRO A 128 0.99 9.29 -0.06
C PRO A 128 -0.16 9.86 -0.88
N ARG A 129 0.07 10.11 -2.17
CA ARG A 129 -0.95 10.72 -3.05
C ARG A 129 -2.27 9.96 -3.00
N GLU A 130 -2.21 8.65 -2.92
CA GLU A 130 -3.37 7.76 -2.84
C GLU A 130 -4.18 7.98 -1.56
N VAL A 131 -3.51 8.20 -0.42
CA VAL A 131 -4.16 8.51 0.86
C VAL A 131 -4.70 9.93 0.86
N ALA A 132 -3.93 10.89 0.33
CA ALA A 132 -4.36 12.27 0.16
C ALA A 132 -5.61 12.36 -0.73
N ASP A 133 -5.65 11.63 -1.84
CA ASP A 133 -6.79 11.60 -2.74
C ASP A 133 -8.02 10.96 -2.10
N ALA A 134 -7.84 9.92 -1.30
CA ALA A 134 -8.92 9.30 -0.54
C ALA A 134 -9.51 10.26 0.51
N LEU A 135 -8.66 10.98 1.23
CA LEU A 135 -9.08 11.99 2.22
C LEU A 135 -9.70 13.24 1.57
N LYS A 136 -9.19 13.68 0.39
CA LYS A 136 -9.80 14.76 -0.39
C LYS A 136 -11.20 14.40 -0.87
N LYS A 137 -11.42 13.19 -1.34
CA LYS A 137 -12.74 12.69 -1.75
C LYS A 137 -13.75 12.66 -0.61
N GLN A 138 -13.28 12.51 0.62
CA GLN A 138 -14.12 12.48 1.83
C GLN A 138 -14.31 13.85 2.50
N GLY A 139 -13.70 14.92 1.94
CA GLY A 139 -13.86 16.28 2.44
C GLY A 139 -13.15 16.61 3.77
N HIS A 140 -12.29 15.70 4.26
CA HIS A 140 -11.58 15.87 5.55
C HIS A 140 -10.16 16.43 5.41
N TRP A 141 -9.69 16.66 4.19
CA TRP A 141 -8.36 17.22 3.96
C TRP A 141 -8.43 18.69 3.58
N LYS A 142 -7.87 19.56 4.41
CA LYS A 142 -7.49 20.93 4.02
C LYS A 142 -6.02 20.89 3.61
N ASP A 143 -5.74 21.27 2.36
CA ASP A 143 -4.37 21.60 1.96
C ASP A 143 -3.93 22.81 2.79
N ASP A 144 -3.20 22.61 3.88
CA ASP A 144 -2.34 23.62 4.44
C ASP A 144 -1.17 23.80 3.47
N GLY A 145 -1.51 24.35 2.31
CA GLY A 145 -0.60 24.71 1.26
C GLY A 145 0.45 25.61 1.86
N GLY A 146 1.67 25.13 1.89
CA GLY A 146 2.81 26.01 2.08
C GLY A 146 2.70 27.15 1.10
N SER A 147 2.34 28.32 1.60
CA SER A 147 2.45 29.57 0.89
C SER A 147 3.90 29.74 0.52
N GLY A 148 4.24 29.27 -0.70
CA GLY A 148 5.45 29.75 -1.38
C GLY A 148 5.32 31.25 -1.49
N ASP A 149 6.05 31.93 -0.65
CA ASP A 149 6.36 33.33 -0.74
C ASP A 149 6.79 33.66 -2.18
N LYS A 150 5.84 34.19 -2.95
CA LYS A 150 6.14 35.01 -4.10
C LYS A 150 6.15 36.45 -3.65
N SER A 151 7.18 36.81 -2.91
CA SER A 151 7.64 38.21 -2.85
C SER A 151 8.00 38.61 -4.27
N ALA A 152 7.03 39.16 -4.97
CA ALA A 152 7.25 39.89 -6.18
C ALA A 152 8.19 41.05 -5.85
N ALA A 153 9.36 41.03 -6.42
CA ALA A 153 10.24 42.17 -6.54
C ALA A 153 9.49 43.29 -7.24
N THR A 154 9.03 44.25 -6.48
CA THR A 154 8.59 45.51 -6.99
C THR A 154 9.83 46.36 -7.20
N GLU A 155 10.24 46.47 -8.44
CA GLU A 155 11.23 47.39 -8.92
C GLU A 155 10.70 48.84 -8.75
N PRO A 156 11.39 49.74 -8.07
CA PRO A 156 11.02 51.16 -8.11
C PRO A 156 11.63 51.79 -9.35
N GLN A 157 10.76 52.09 -10.29
CA GLN A 157 11.10 52.93 -11.43
C GLN A 157 11.56 54.30 -10.96
N GLY A 158 12.74 54.64 -11.42
CA GLY A 158 13.39 55.92 -11.27
C GLY A 158 12.56 57.08 -11.71
N ARG A 159 12.64 58.12 -10.95
CA ARG A 159 12.21 59.47 -11.35
C ARG A 159 13.45 60.28 -11.67
N THR A 160 13.63 60.53 -12.93
CA THR A 160 14.50 61.59 -13.44
C THR A 160 13.88 62.95 -13.14
N GLN A 161 14.61 63.82 -12.57
CA GLN A 161 14.83 65.19 -12.98
C GLN A 161 16.25 65.60 -12.67
#